data_05700eac3cfe3e49b375bce7767bbbef
#
_entry.id   05700eac3cfe3e49b375bce7767bbbef
#
_cell.length_a   1.000
_cell.length_b   1.000
_cell.length_c   1.000
_cell.angle_alpha   90.00
_cell.angle_beta   90.00
_cell.angle_gamma   90.00
#
_symmetry.space_group_name_H-M   'P 1'
#
loop_
_entity.id
_entity.type
_entity.pdbx_description
1 polymer ?
#
loop_
_entity_poly.entity_id
_entity_poly.type
_entity_poly.pdbx_seq_one_letter_code
_entity_poly.pdbx_strand_id
1 'polypeptide(L)'
;NKSCFNNMPRFVLIDNIESLNKNSVNALLKVIEEPNDGIFFILINNNEKKILPTLKSRCLIFKVNLTFYQSIDIAKQLLNKNILDYINYDILNYYITPGDIISLVNLADDKKINLLEFDLKSLLKLLIDNGYYKKDRAIKKMIINFIELFFLKKYILTNAKNSFLSLYHSFLNK
;
A
#
# COMPACT_ATOMS: atom_id res chain seq x y z
N ASN A 1 13.03 31.32 -15.47
CA ASN A 1 11.64 31.59 -15.89
C ASN A 1 11.45 31.11 -17.33
N LYS A 2 11.09 29.83 -17.52
CA LYS A 2 10.56 29.39 -18.82
C LYS A 2 9.04 29.58 -18.75
N SER A 3 8.55 30.69 -19.23
CA SER A 3 7.13 30.91 -19.50
C SER A 3 6.58 29.81 -20.39
N CYS A 4 5.31 29.42 -20.16
CA CYS A 4 4.61 28.46 -21.00
C CYS A 4 4.59 28.96 -22.44
N PHE A 5 5.34 28.36 -23.35
CA PHE A 5 5.38 28.71 -24.76
C PHE A 5 4.11 28.32 -25.53
N ASN A 6 3.24 27.51 -24.93
CA ASN A 6 1.91 27.21 -25.43
C ASN A 6 0.94 27.33 -24.26
N ASN A 7 -0.25 27.91 -24.46
CA ASN A 7 -1.35 28.02 -23.48
C ASN A 7 -1.85 26.69 -22.92
N MET A 8 -1.00 25.66 -22.88
CA MET A 8 -1.34 24.35 -22.33
C MET A 8 -1.01 24.28 -20.83
N PRO A 9 -1.91 23.72 -20.03
CA PRO A 9 -1.66 23.52 -18.61
C PRO A 9 -0.48 22.57 -18.38
N ARG A 10 0.33 22.86 -17.36
CA ARG A 10 1.43 22.00 -16.89
C ARG A 10 0.98 21.23 -15.67
N PHE A 11 1.23 19.94 -15.67
CA PHE A 11 0.99 19.08 -14.52
C PHE A 11 2.32 18.68 -13.89
N VAL A 12 2.44 18.91 -12.58
CA VAL A 12 3.57 18.51 -11.76
C VAL A 12 3.09 17.38 -10.87
N LEU A 13 3.57 16.16 -11.13
CA LEU A 13 3.25 14.97 -10.34
C LEU A 13 4.34 14.75 -9.28
N ILE A 14 3.95 14.66 -8.02
CA ILE A 14 4.83 14.32 -6.90
C ILE A 14 4.28 13.07 -6.21
N ASP A 15 5.02 11.98 -6.32
CA ASP A 15 4.66 10.71 -5.68
C ASP A 15 5.29 10.57 -4.29
N ASN A 16 4.65 9.78 -3.41
CA ASN A 16 5.08 9.49 -2.05
C ASN A 16 5.36 10.76 -1.22
N ILE A 17 4.42 11.71 -1.22
CA ILE A 17 4.58 12.99 -0.49
C ILE A 17 4.80 12.81 1.02
N GLU A 18 4.37 11.68 1.59
CA GLU A 18 4.62 11.30 2.98
C GLU A 18 6.11 11.07 3.30
N SER A 19 6.94 10.92 2.28
CA SER A 19 8.39 10.76 2.41
C SER A 19 9.17 12.07 2.43
N LEU A 20 8.49 13.19 2.13
CA LEU A 20 9.12 14.51 2.15
C LEU A 20 9.50 14.93 3.57
N ASN A 21 10.69 15.51 3.73
CA ASN A 21 11.08 16.12 4.99
C ASN A 21 10.39 17.50 5.19
N LYS A 22 10.44 18.03 6.40
CA LYS A 22 9.77 19.30 6.74
C LYS A 22 10.20 20.47 5.84
N ASN A 23 11.45 20.55 5.45
CA ASN A 23 11.97 21.64 4.61
C ASN A 23 11.40 21.53 3.19
N SER A 24 11.37 20.34 2.64
CA SER A 24 10.78 20.07 1.31
C SER A 24 9.28 20.35 1.30
N VAL A 25 8.54 19.99 2.37
CA VAL A 25 7.12 20.31 2.48
C VAL A 25 6.91 21.81 2.57
N ASN A 26 7.71 22.54 3.35
CA ASN A 26 7.60 24.02 3.45
C ASN A 26 7.90 24.71 2.11
N ALA A 27 8.86 24.21 1.35
CA ALA A 27 9.12 24.72 0.00
C ALA A 27 7.95 24.45 -0.94
N LEU A 28 7.37 23.24 -0.87
CA LEU A 28 6.20 22.84 -1.66
C LEU A 28 4.98 23.70 -1.31
N LEU A 29 4.73 23.97 -0.03
CA LEU A 29 3.62 24.82 0.42
C LEU A 29 3.66 26.21 -0.22
N LYS A 30 4.83 26.84 -0.29
CA LYS A 30 4.98 28.16 -0.91
C LYS A 30 4.56 28.17 -2.39
N VAL A 31 4.90 27.10 -3.11
CA VAL A 31 4.58 26.98 -4.54
C VAL A 31 3.11 26.61 -4.76
N ILE A 32 2.49 25.90 -3.82
CA ILE A 32 1.05 25.54 -3.88
C ILE A 32 0.18 26.74 -3.50
N GLU A 33 0.63 27.59 -2.57
CA GLU A 33 -0.09 28.80 -2.16
C GLU A 33 -0.16 29.84 -3.28
N GLU A 34 0.93 30.00 -4.02
CA GLU A 34 1.02 30.99 -5.12
C GLU A 34 1.50 30.26 -6.40
N PRO A 35 0.66 29.40 -6.98
CA PRO A 35 1.03 28.71 -8.20
C PRO A 35 1.10 29.69 -9.38
N ASN A 36 2.08 29.53 -10.25
CA ASN A 36 2.08 30.24 -11.53
C ASN A 36 0.89 29.78 -12.37
N ASP A 37 0.35 30.70 -13.18
CA ASP A 37 -0.78 30.44 -14.06
C ASP A 37 -0.56 29.18 -14.92
N GLY A 38 -1.57 28.33 -14.99
CA GLY A 38 -1.55 27.11 -15.78
C GLY A 38 -0.70 25.97 -15.21
N ILE A 39 -0.22 26.06 -13.94
CA ILE A 39 0.48 24.95 -13.27
C ILE A 39 -0.47 24.26 -12.30
N PHE A 40 -0.60 22.95 -12.44
CA PHE A 40 -1.39 22.09 -11.57
C PHE A 40 -0.49 21.07 -10.88
N PHE A 41 -0.66 20.92 -9.56
CA PHE A 41 0.06 19.91 -8.77
C PHE A 41 -0.82 18.72 -8.51
N ILE A 42 -0.31 17.52 -8.81
CA ILE A 42 -0.91 16.23 -8.45
C ILE A 42 -0.01 15.57 -7.41
N LEU A 43 -0.51 15.46 -6.19
CA LEU A 43 0.22 14.89 -5.06
C LEU A 43 -0.33 13.51 -4.75
N ILE A 44 0.51 12.49 -4.85
CA ILE A 44 0.15 11.11 -4.52
C ILE A 44 0.65 10.79 -3.11
N ASN A 45 -0.26 10.31 -2.28
CA ASN A 45 0.02 9.91 -0.92
C ASN A 45 -0.51 8.51 -0.63
N ASN A 46 0.35 7.63 -0.15
CA ASN A 46 0.00 6.25 0.20
C ASN A 46 -0.33 6.09 1.70
N ASN A 47 -0.17 7.14 2.52
CA ASN A 47 -0.43 7.08 3.94
C ASN A 47 -1.03 8.39 4.48
N GLU A 48 -2.35 8.44 4.61
CA GLU A 48 -3.09 9.63 5.09
C GLU A 48 -2.61 10.17 6.45
N LYS A 49 -2.12 9.31 7.34
CA LYS A 49 -1.69 9.70 8.69
C LYS A 49 -0.42 10.53 8.70
N LYS A 50 0.36 10.51 7.62
CA LYS A 50 1.65 11.22 7.50
C LYS A 50 1.56 12.56 6.78
N ILE A 51 0.40 12.94 6.24
CA ILE A 51 0.27 14.24 5.57
C ILE A 51 0.10 15.34 6.61
N LEU A 52 0.89 16.40 6.48
CA LEU A 52 0.74 17.59 7.32
C LEU A 52 -0.63 18.24 7.10
N PRO A 53 -1.32 18.68 8.17
CA PRO A 53 -2.62 19.36 8.05
C PRO A 53 -2.56 20.59 7.15
N THR A 54 -1.44 21.32 7.16
CA THR A 54 -1.20 22.50 6.33
C THR A 54 -1.21 22.20 4.83
N LEU A 55 -0.74 21.02 4.43
CA LEU A 55 -0.80 20.57 3.03
C LEU A 55 -2.22 20.12 2.68
N LYS A 56 -2.88 19.38 3.60
CA LYS A 56 -4.27 18.95 3.41
C LYS A 56 -5.23 20.11 3.17
N SER A 57 -5.07 21.23 3.89
CA SER A 57 -5.97 22.38 3.79
C SER A 57 -5.86 23.14 2.46
N ARG A 58 -4.81 22.90 1.67
CA ARG A 58 -4.54 23.57 0.40
C ARG A 58 -4.76 22.71 -0.83
N CYS A 59 -5.17 21.46 -0.64
CA CYS A 59 -5.37 20.52 -1.72
C CYS A 59 -6.81 19.99 -1.74
N LEU A 60 -7.32 19.74 -2.94
CA LEU A 60 -8.50 18.89 -3.12
C LEU A 60 -8.09 17.44 -2.90
N ILE A 61 -8.79 16.74 -2.01
CA ILE A 61 -8.45 15.37 -1.65
C ILE A 61 -9.39 14.41 -2.35
N PHE A 62 -8.80 13.51 -3.15
CA PHE A 62 -9.49 12.40 -3.78
C PHE A 62 -9.01 11.09 -3.16
N LYS A 63 -9.93 10.29 -2.64
CA LYS A 63 -9.64 8.93 -2.17
C LYS A 63 -9.83 7.95 -3.31
N VAL A 64 -8.75 7.28 -3.69
CA VAL A 64 -8.78 6.23 -4.71
C VAL A 64 -8.76 4.88 -4.00
N ASN A 65 -9.94 4.31 -3.76
CA ASN A 65 -10.09 2.98 -3.17
C ASN A 65 -10.35 1.98 -4.30
N LEU A 66 -9.51 0.94 -4.36
CA LEU A 66 -9.72 -0.18 -5.26
C LEU A 66 -10.63 -1.21 -4.57
N THR A 67 -11.58 -1.74 -5.31
CA THR A 67 -12.32 -2.94 -4.86
C THR A 67 -11.44 -4.17 -4.99
N PHE A 68 -11.83 -5.26 -4.33
CA PHE A 68 -11.15 -6.55 -4.46
C PHE A 68 -10.98 -6.98 -5.93
N TYR A 69 -12.08 -6.92 -6.70
CA TYR A 69 -12.04 -7.31 -8.11
C TYR A 69 -11.14 -6.42 -8.96
N GLN A 70 -11.13 -5.12 -8.71
CA GLN A 70 -10.21 -4.20 -9.40
C GLN A 70 -8.75 -4.51 -9.07
N SER A 71 -8.44 -4.82 -7.80
CA SER A 71 -7.07 -5.20 -7.39
C SER A 71 -6.60 -6.48 -8.09
N ILE A 72 -7.47 -7.49 -8.18
CA ILE A 72 -7.19 -8.75 -8.88
C ILE A 72 -7.01 -8.51 -10.39
N ASP A 73 -7.89 -7.72 -11.00
CA ASP A 73 -7.83 -7.46 -12.44
C ASP A 73 -6.56 -6.71 -12.84
N ILE A 74 -6.18 -5.68 -12.07
CA ILE A 74 -4.91 -4.97 -12.26
C ILE A 74 -3.73 -5.92 -12.13
N ALA A 75 -3.70 -6.75 -11.09
CA ALA A 75 -2.62 -7.72 -10.90
C ALA A 75 -2.57 -8.76 -12.03
N LYS A 76 -3.73 -9.24 -12.50
CA LYS A 76 -3.84 -10.13 -13.66
C LYS A 76 -3.26 -9.51 -14.92
N GLN A 77 -3.60 -8.26 -15.21
CA GLN A 77 -3.10 -7.55 -16.39
C GLN A 77 -1.57 -7.36 -16.33
N LEU A 78 -1.03 -6.97 -15.17
CA LEU A 78 0.39 -6.70 -15.00
C LEU A 78 1.24 -7.98 -15.00
N LEU A 79 0.74 -9.06 -14.41
CA LEU A 79 1.46 -10.35 -14.34
C LEU A 79 1.18 -11.26 -15.55
N ASN A 80 0.15 -10.94 -16.33
CA ASN A 80 -0.36 -11.79 -17.41
C ASN A 80 -0.70 -13.22 -16.91
N LYS A 81 -1.22 -13.33 -15.68
CA LYS A 81 -1.58 -14.59 -15.00
C LYS A 81 -2.97 -14.49 -14.41
N ASN A 82 -3.72 -15.58 -14.37
CA ASN A 82 -4.98 -15.63 -13.65
C ASN A 82 -4.72 -15.82 -12.15
N ILE A 83 -4.86 -14.75 -11.37
CA ILE A 83 -4.49 -14.70 -9.94
C ILE A 83 -5.29 -15.72 -9.11
N LEU A 84 -6.55 -15.95 -9.45
CA LEU A 84 -7.43 -16.88 -8.73
C LEU A 84 -7.00 -18.35 -8.87
N ASP A 85 -6.29 -18.68 -9.95
CA ASP A 85 -5.73 -20.02 -10.18
C ASP A 85 -4.33 -20.15 -9.58
N TYR A 86 -3.77 -19.08 -9.03
CA TYR A 86 -2.39 -19.02 -8.56
C TYR A 86 -2.26 -18.88 -7.05
N ILE A 87 -3.22 -18.23 -6.41
CA ILE A 87 -3.21 -17.90 -4.98
C ILE A 87 -4.45 -18.48 -4.32
N ASN A 88 -4.25 -19.14 -3.16
CA ASN A 88 -5.35 -19.65 -2.34
C ASN A 88 -6.31 -18.52 -1.96
N TYR A 89 -7.61 -18.78 -2.08
CA TYR A 89 -8.67 -17.84 -1.77
C TYR A 89 -8.62 -17.33 -0.32
N ASP A 90 -8.13 -18.13 0.63
CA ASP A 90 -7.96 -17.69 2.03
C ASP A 90 -6.97 -16.54 2.19
N ILE A 91 -5.97 -16.45 1.32
CA ILE A 91 -5.01 -15.34 1.26
C ILE A 91 -5.67 -14.11 0.62
N LEU A 92 -6.46 -14.32 -0.44
CA LEU A 92 -7.10 -13.26 -1.21
C LEU A 92 -8.38 -12.71 -0.55
N ASN A 93 -8.96 -13.43 0.41
CA ASN A 93 -10.28 -13.14 1.01
C ASN A 93 -10.35 -11.81 1.79
N TYR A 94 -9.28 -11.05 1.82
CA TYR A 94 -9.17 -9.73 2.42
C TYR A 94 -8.63 -8.73 1.42
N TYR A 95 -8.83 -7.44 1.70
CA TYR A 95 -8.31 -6.40 0.85
C TYR A 95 -6.78 -6.51 0.72
N ILE A 96 -6.33 -6.92 -0.46
CA ILE A 96 -4.93 -6.96 -0.85
C ILE A 96 -4.73 -5.95 -1.97
N THR A 97 -3.67 -5.14 -1.90
CA THR A 97 -3.34 -4.22 -2.97
C THR A 97 -2.76 -4.97 -4.18
N PRO A 98 -2.91 -4.46 -5.41
CA PRO A 98 -2.26 -5.07 -6.58
C PRO A 98 -0.75 -5.23 -6.39
N GLY A 99 -0.09 -4.25 -5.74
CA GLY A 99 1.34 -4.32 -5.44
C GLY A 99 1.72 -5.46 -4.49
N ASP A 100 0.89 -5.73 -3.47
CA ASP A 100 1.11 -6.87 -2.56
C ASP A 100 0.93 -8.20 -3.29
N ILE A 101 -0.08 -8.31 -4.18
CA ILE A 101 -0.29 -9.51 -5.01
C ILE A 101 0.92 -9.76 -5.91
N ILE A 102 1.40 -8.74 -6.60
CA ILE A 102 2.56 -8.84 -7.50
C ILE A 102 3.80 -9.25 -6.72
N SER A 103 4.05 -8.63 -5.56
CA SER A 103 5.19 -8.97 -4.71
C SER A 103 5.13 -10.41 -4.21
N LEU A 104 3.93 -10.90 -3.86
CA LEU A 104 3.72 -12.27 -3.42
C LEU A 104 3.96 -13.28 -4.54
N VAL A 105 3.41 -13.02 -5.74
CA VAL A 105 3.56 -13.90 -6.91
C VAL A 105 5.02 -13.96 -7.33
N ASN A 106 5.70 -12.81 -7.43
CA ASN A 106 7.13 -12.78 -7.79
C ASN A 106 7.98 -13.55 -6.78
N LEU A 107 7.72 -13.38 -5.47
CA LEU A 107 8.41 -14.15 -4.43
C LEU A 107 8.14 -15.65 -4.58
N ALA A 108 6.90 -16.04 -4.86
CA ALA A 108 6.52 -17.43 -5.02
C ALA A 108 7.19 -18.08 -6.24
N ASP A 109 7.26 -17.36 -7.35
CA ASP A 109 7.97 -17.80 -8.57
C ASP A 109 9.48 -17.97 -8.29
N ASP A 110 10.11 -16.98 -7.66
CA ASP A 110 11.54 -17.01 -7.32
C ASP A 110 11.90 -18.15 -6.37
N LYS A 111 11.01 -18.48 -5.44
CA LYS A 111 11.24 -19.50 -4.41
C LYS A 111 10.58 -20.84 -4.74
N LYS A 112 9.88 -20.95 -5.86
CA LYS A 112 9.11 -22.13 -6.29
C LYS A 112 8.08 -22.57 -5.24
N ILE A 113 7.37 -21.60 -4.66
CA ILE A 113 6.33 -21.82 -3.65
C ILE A 113 4.99 -21.97 -4.36
N ASN A 114 4.26 -23.04 -4.11
CA ASN A 114 2.89 -23.20 -4.60
C ASN A 114 1.90 -22.51 -3.65
N LEU A 115 1.46 -21.30 -3.99
CA LEU A 115 0.58 -20.49 -3.12
C LEU A 115 -0.83 -21.08 -2.95
N LEU A 116 -1.25 -22.05 -3.77
CA LEU A 116 -2.54 -22.71 -3.61
C LEU A 116 -2.58 -23.64 -2.39
N GLU A 117 -1.43 -24.16 -1.96
CA GLU A 117 -1.32 -25.10 -0.85
C GLU A 117 -1.29 -24.42 0.53
N PHE A 118 -1.13 -23.10 0.56
CA PHE A 118 -1.00 -22.36 1.81
C PHE A 118 -2.28 -21.59 2.15
N ASP A 119 -2.72 -21.69 3.41
CA ASP A 119 -3.60 -20.71 4.01
C ASP A 119 -2.79 -19.48 4.50
N LEU A 120 -3.45 -18.42 4.91
CA LEU A 120 -2.77 -17.19 5.35
C LEU A 120 -1.81 -17.45 6.53
N LYS A 121 -2.16 -18.33 7.46
CA LYS A 121 -1.33 -18.64 8.64
C LYS A 121 -0.06 -19.38 8.27
N SER A 122 -0.17 -20.44 7.47
CA SER A 122 0.97 -21.26 7.04
C SER A 122 1.90 -20.46 6.11
N LEU A 123 1.33 -19.60 5.25
CA LEU A 123 2.11 -18.67 4.43
C LEU A 123 2.90 -17.71 5.30
N LEU A 124 2.27 -17.03 6.27
CA LEU A 124 2.96 -16.12 7.19
C LEU A 124 4.10 -16.83 7.94
N LYS A 125 3.84 -18.04 8.44
CA LYS A 125 4.88 -18.84 9.11
C LYS A 125 6.06 -19.10 8.17
N LEU A 126 5.81 -19.54 6.95
CA LEU A 126 6.84 -19.78 5.95
C LEU A 126 7.65 -18.51 5.63
N LEU A 127 6.99 -17.38 5.46
CA LEU A 127 7.65 -16.11 5.13
C LEU A 127 8.54 -15.61 6.27
N ILE A 128 8.11 -15.80 7.53
CA ILE A 128 8.82 -15.37 8.73
C ILE A 128 10.00 -16.33 9.02
N ASP A 129 9.77 -17.63 9.02
CA ASP A 129 10.78 -18.65 9.34
C ASP A 129 11.97 -18.59 8.36
N ASN A 130 11.70 -18.31 7.08
CA ASN A 130 12.73 -18.12 6.05
C ASN A 130 13.36 -16.71 6.04
N GLY A 131 12.87 -15.80 6.86
CA GLY A 131 13.42 -14.44 7.00
C GLY A 131 13.33 -13.58 5.73
N TYR A 132 12.33 -13.83 4.86
CA TYR A 132 12.18 -13.08 3.59
C TYR A 132 11.97 -11.58 3.81
N TYR A 133 11.41 -11.18 4.95
CA TYR A 133 11.22 -9.77 5.34
C TYR A 133 12.53 -8.98 5.50
N LYS A 134 13.69 -9.67 5.64
CA LYS A 134 15.00 -9.01 5.85
C LYS A 134 15.62 -8.50 4.56
N LYS A 135 15.23 -9.05 3.42
CA LYS A 135 15.92 -8.82 2.13
C LYS A 135 15.26 -7.75 1.27
N ASP A 136 13.96 -7.55 1.43
CA ASP A 136 13.20 -6.66 0.56
C ASP A 136 12.18 -5.85 1.39
N ARG A 137 12.18 -4.53 1.18
CA ARG A 137 11.27 -3.60 1.87
C ARG A 137 9.80 -3.81 1.46
N ALA A 138 9.54 -4.15 0.19
CA ALA A 138 8.19 -4.43 -0.29
C ALA A 138 7.64 -5.71 0.36
N ILE A 139 8.45 -6.76 0.42
CA ILE A 139 8.09 -8.02 1.09
C ILE A 139 7.86 -7.78 2.58
N LYS A 140 8.70 -6.99 3.25
CA LYS A 140 8.49 -6.63 4.66
C LYS A 140 7.14 -5.94 4.86
N LYS A 141 6.80 -4.95 4.02
CA LYS A 141 5.53 -4.24 4.08
C LYS A 141 4.35 -5.18 3.86
N MET A 142 4.44 -6.05 2.85
CA MET A 142 3.42 -7.06 2.55
C MET A 142 3.20 -8.02 3.74
N ILE A 143 4.25 -8.52 4.38
CA ILE A 143 4.13 -9.39 5.54
C ILE A 143 3.44 -8.68 6.71
N ILE A 144 3.76 -7.41 6.96
CA ILE A 144 3.08 -6.61 8.00
C ILE A 144 1.58 -6.50 7.68
N ASN A 145 1.22 -6.18 6.44
CA ASN A 145 -0.18 -6.14 6.01
C ASN A 145 -0.89 -7.49 6.24
N PHE A 146 -0.24 -8.60 5.90
CA PHE A 146 -0.80 -9.94 6.12
C PHE A 146 -0.96 -10.29 7.60
N ILE A 147 -0.05 -9.84 8.46
CA ILE A 147 -0.17 -10.01 9.92
C ILE A 147 -1.40 -9.22 10.41
N GLU A 148 -1.56 -7.97 9.99
CA GLU A 148 -2.74 -7.16 10.33
C GLU A 148 -4.04 -7.83 9.87
N LEU A 149 -4.07 -8.35 8.65
CA LEU A 149 -5.20 -9.11 8.11
C LEU A 149 -5.49 -10.38 8.91
N PHE A 150 -4.46 -11.12 9.28
CA PHE A 150 -4.60 -12.31 10.13
C PHE A 150 -5.22 -11.96 11.49
N PHE A 151 -4.76 -10.88 12.13
CA PHE A 151 -5.32 -10.41 13.39
C PHE A 151 -6.77 -9.95 13.22
N LEU A 152 -7.08 -9.21 12.16
CA LEU A 152 -8.44 -8.77 11.87
C LEU A 152 -9.39 -9.97 11.69
N LYS A 153 -8.98 -10.99 10.93
CA LYS A 153 -9.74 -12.22 10.74
C LYS A 153 -10.02 -12.92 12.07
N LYS A 154 -8.99 -13.06 12.89
CA LYS A 154 -9.13 -13.68 14.22
C LYS A 154 -10.04 -12.88 15.12
N TYR A 155 -9.94 -11.54 15.12
CA TYR A 155 -10.80 -10.66 15.88
C TYR A 155 -12.28 -10.79 15.52
N ILE A 156 -12.58 -10.87 14.21
CA ILE A 156 -13.97 -11.03 13.73
C ILE A 156 -14.54 -12.39 14.15
N LEU A 157 -13.72 -13.43 14.14
CA LEU A 157 -14.14 -14.81 14.44
C LEU A 157 -14.12 -15.16 15.94
N THR A 158 -13.55 -14.32 16.80
CA THR A 158 -13.42 -14.64 18.23
C THR A 158 -14.47 -13.96 19.08
N ASN A 159 -14.95 -14.67 20.12
CA ASN A 159 -15.84 -14.10 21.14
C ASN A 159 -15.06 -13.36 22.25
N ALA A 160 -13.75 -13.58 22.36
CA ALA A 160 -12.88 -12.98 23.39
C ALA A 160 -12.19 -11.70 22.87
N LYS A 161 -12.98 -10.69 22.44
CA LYS A 161 -12.48 -9.48 21.78
C LYS A 161 -11.45 -8.68 22.58
N ASN A 162 -11.63 -8.56 23.90
CA ASN A 162 -10.75 -7.73 24.73
C ASN A 162 -9.34 -8.31 24.89
N SER A 163 -9.22 -9.62 25.11
CA SER A 163 -7.91 -10.28 25.20
C SER A 163 -7.16 -10.26 23.86
N PHE A 164 -7.92 -10.29 22.77
CA PHE A 164 -7.35 -10.25 21.43
C PHE A 164 -6.85 -8.84 21.06
N LEU A 165 -7.59 -7.80 21.44
CA LEU A 165 -7.16 -6.41 21.27
C LEU A 165 -5.88 -6.10 22.04
N SER A 166 -5.75 -6.60 23.28
CA SER A 166 -4.52 -6.42 24.07
C SER A 166 -3.28 -7.05 23.37
N LEU A 167 -3.47 -8.22 22.79
CA LEU A 167 -2.42 -8.90 22.01
C LEU A 167 -2.04 -8.11 20.75
N TYR A 168 -3.03 -7.59 20.02
CA TYR A 168 -2.81 -6.78 18.83
C TYR A 168 -2.08 -5.47 19.17
N HIS A 169 -2.49 -4.77 20.24
CA HIS A 169 -1.80 -3.58 20.70
C HIS A 169 -0.35 -3.86 21.13
N SER A 170 -0.08 -5.01 21.76
CA SER A 170 1.28 -5.41 22.09
C SER A 170 2.16 -5.67 20.87
N PHE A 171 1.56 -6.12 19.77
CA PHE A 171 2.25 -6.29 18.49
C PHE A 171 2.60 -4.96 17.82
N LEU A 172 1.68 -3.98 17.85
CA LEU A 172 1.90 -2.67 17.22
C LEU A 172 2.95 -1.81 17.95
N ASN A 173 3.18 -2.07 19.24
CA ASN A 173 4.09 -1.30 20.09
C ASN A 173 5.53 -1.87 20.12
N LYS A 174 5.82 -2.90 19.33
CA LYS A 174 7.16 -3.47 19.12
C LYS A 174 7.74 -3.06 17.76
#